data_3d83aea2e6eee201c7654ea04fb8d16a
#
_entry.id   3d83aea2e6eee201c7654ea04fb8d16a
#
_cell.length_a   1.000
_cell.length_b   1.000
_cell.length_c   1.000
_cell.angle_alpha   90.00
_cell.angle_beta   90.00
_cell.angle_gamma   90.00
#
_symmetry.space_group_name_H-M   'P 1'
#
loop_
_entity.id
_entity.type
_entity.pdbx_description
1 polymer ?
#
loop_
_entity_poly.entity_id
_entity_poly.type
_entity_poly.pdbx_seq_one_letter_code
_entity_poly.pdbx_strand_id
1 'polypeptide(L)'
;MISRLIDLMPRCTGQNILRSLRSATRRSPTYRFAVRFSIGLVLILVLPLVFDGHAVAAESGNQFQLSKSSIIQLLETVGLFMGGIIFCVILDRWFSQRSAQSSNTPLAEQARRLKQLKIGYPEGMTNLEVLQTQGLLETRLRPYGLIVTWTSFLSASSLIEALSNGTIDFCGGGGTASIFSQAADHVFVRVAKEKYTAPKGQAILVPEDSPIQTLADLKGKKIAFDKGSSAHYILVRSLAKVGLDFSDIEPVYLTQPEALPQFCRGEIDAWVIWVPYTATLARSAYPGRSIADLESIFGDKASVEVPTYYYAIPELVRDYPDLLKVILEEVNEAGTWAKKQELEAVQRLTKHHEIDPSILEILQKHSGERAIIPIDDQSLDALQHQANIFRDLNLIPERVNVKDGTYSLQTKQNWTY
;
A
#
# COMPACT_ATOMS: atom_id res chain seq x y z
N MET A 1 -19.00 -41.77 -37.43
CA MET A 1 -18.67 -40.33 -37.36
C MET A 1 -18.12 -39.93 -35.99
N ILE A 2 -18.54 -40.53 -34.91
CA ILE A 2 -18.08 -40.24 -33.54
C ILE A 2 -16.67 -40.79 -33.24
N SER A 3 -16.25 -41.91 -33.87
CA SER A 3 -14.90 -42.49 -33.69
C SER A 3 -13.75 -41.59 -34.24
N ARG A 4 -14.02 -40.75 -35.26
CA ARG A 4 -13.03 -39.82 -35.80
C ARG A 4 -12.87 -38.51 -35.04
N LEU A 5 -13.81 -38.19 -34.12
CA LEU A 5 -13.73 -37.01 -33.27
C LEU A 5 -12.89 -37.25 -31.99
N ILE A 6 -12.77 -38.51 -31.57
CA ILE A 6 -11.98 -38.91 -30.39
C ILE A 6 -10.49 -38.88 -30.69
N ASP A 7 -10.07 -39.14 -31.94
CA ASP A 7 -8.65 -39.12 -32.34
C ASP A 7 -8.07 -37.70 -32.57
N LEU A 8 -8.92 -36.65 -32.51
CA LEU A 8 -8.52 -35.25 -32.68
C LEU A 8 -8.41 -34.47 -31.39
N MET A 9 -8.67 -35.09 -30.23
CA MET A 9 -8.38 -34.46 -28.95
C MET A 9 -6.91 -34.68 -28.57
N PRO A 10 -6.09 -33.60 -28.44
CA PRO A 10 -4.74 -33.76 -27.93
C PRO A 10 -4.85 -34.30 -26.51
N ARG A 11 -4.03 -35.29 -26.17
CA ARG A 11 -3.88 -35.89 -24.83
C ARG A 11 -3.49 -34.81 -23.82
N CYS A 12 -4.44 -34.02 -23.35
CA CYS A 12 -4.26 -33.11 -22.22
C CYS A 12 -4.27 -33.96 -20.95
N THR A 13 -3.09 -34.34 -20.46
CA THR A 13 -2.95 -34.92 -19.13
C THR A 13 -3.50 -33.95 -18.09
N GLY A 14 -4.23 -34.45 -17.08
CA GLY A 14 -4.91 -33.62 -16.04
C GLY A 14 -4.00 -32.61 -15.33
N GLN A 15 -2.67 -32.78 -15.40
CA GLN A 15 -1.68 -31.83 -14.91
C GLN A 15 -1.65 -30.51 -15.68
N ASN A 16 -1.94 -30.49 -16.99
CA ASN A 16 -1.96 -29.27 -17.79
C ASN A 16 -3.23 -28.46 -17.55
N ILE A 17 -4.35 -29.10 -17.27
CA ILE A 17 -5.61 -28.44 -16.87
C ILE A 17 -5.46 -27.80 -15.50
N LEU A 18 -4.82 -28.50 -14.55
CA LEU A 18 -4.54 -27.95 -13.21
C LEU A 18 -3.52 -26.80 -13.23
N ARG A 19 -2.52 -26.82 -14.13
CA ARG A 19 -1.62 -25.67 -14.32
C ARG A 19 -2.33 -24.48 -14.93
N SER A 20 -3.19 -24.67 -15.91
CA SER A 20 -3.99 -23.61 -16.53
C SER A 20 -4.99 -23.02 -15.52
N LEU A 21 -5.62 -23.83 -14.69
CA LEU A 21 -6.50 -23.36 -13.61
C LEU A 21 -5.73 -22.60 -12.51
N ARG A 22 -4.51 -23.03 -12.16
CA ARG A 22 -3.66 -22.29 -11.20
C ARG A 22 -3.18 -20.95 -11.73
N SER A 23 -2.91 -20.82 -13.03
CA SER A 23 -2.57 -19.53 -13.65
C SER A 23 -3.77 -18.59 -13.74
N ALA A 24 -4.97 -19.13 -13.92
CA ALA A 24 -6.22 -18.39 -13.97
C ALA A 24 -6.66 -17.84 -12.59
N THR A 25 -6.28 -18.50 -11.49
CA THR A 25 -6.60 -18.03 -10.12
C THR A 25 -5.78 -16.82 -9.65
N ARG A 26 -4.81 -16.36 -10.41
CA ARG A 26 -4.06 -15.10 -10.15
C ARG A 26 -4.74 -13.85 -10.73
N ARG A 27 -5.88 -13.97 -11.40
CA ARG A 27 -6.66 -12.86 -11.96
C ARG A 27 -7.67 -12.29 -10.95
N SER A 28 -8.41 -11.25 -11.32
CA SER A 28 -9.28 -10.45 -10.45
C SER A 28 -10.22 -11.26 -9.54
N PRO A 29 -10.67 -10.70 -8.38
CA PRO A 29 -11.62 -11.37 -7.47
C PRO A 29 -12.90 -11.84 -8.16
N THR A 30 -13.44 -11.06 -9.10
CA THR A 30 -14.61 -11.39 -9.91
C THR A 30 -14.39 -12.61 -10.81
N TYR A 31 -13.23 -12.74 -11.42
CA TYR A 31 -12.85 -13.90 -12.20
C TYR A 31 -12.71 -15.15 -11.34
N ARG A 32 -12.14 -15.04 -10.14
CA ARG A 32 -12.04 -16.15 -9.16
C ARG A 32 -13.43 -16.63 -8.72
N PHE A 33 -14.35 -15.70 -8.48
CA PHE A 33 -15.72 -16.02 -8.10
C PHE A 33 -16.47 -16.72 -9.25
N ALA A 34 -16.39 -16.18 -10.48
CA ALA A 34 -17.04 -16.77 -11.66
C ALA A 34 -16.52 -18.18 -11.96
N VAL A 35 -15.20 -18.41 -11.90
CA VAL A 35 -14.60 -19.74 -12.12
C VAL A 35 -14.99 -20.72 -11.00
N ARG A 36 -14.96 -20.30 -9.73
CA ARG A 36 -15.38 -21.15 -8.61
C ARG A 36 -16.87 -21.49 -8.66
N PHE A 37 -17.71 -20.51 -9.02
CA PHE A 37 -19.14 -20.70 -9.16
C PHE A 37 -19.45 -21.65 -10.32
N SER A 38 -18.79 -21.50 -11.46
CA SER A 38 -18.95 -22.37 -12.63
C SER A 38 -18.48 -23.82 -12.36
N ILE A 39 -17.35 -23.99 -11.66
CA ILE A 39 -16.87 -25.33 -11.24
C ILE A 39 -17.83 -25.96 -10.23
N GLY A 40 -18.33 -25.20 -9.26
CA GLY A 40 -19.31 -25.67 -8.29
C GLY A 40 -20.62 -26.12 -8.96
N LEU A 41 -21.10 -25.36 -9.93
CA LEU A 41 -22.33 -25.69 -10.67
C LEU A 41 -22.19 -26.97 -11.51
N VAL A 42 -21.02 -27.17 -12.16
CA VAL A 42 -20.72 -28.40 -12.90
C VAL A 42 -20.65 -29.60 -11.98
N LEU A 43 -20.01 -29.49 -10.81
CA LEU A 43 -19.98 -30.56 -9.84
C LEU A 43 -21.36 -30.92 -9.31
N ILE A 44 -22.22 -29.94 -9.07
CA ILE A 44 -23.59 -30.18 -8.58
C ILE A 44 -24.50 -30.78 -9.64
N LEU A 45 -24.37 -30.38 -10.91
CA LEU A 45 -25.27 -30.78 -11.98
C LEU A 45 -24.79 -32.03 -12.73
N VAL A 46 -23.50 -32.27 -12.86
CA VAL A 46 -22.93 -33.37 -13.64
C VAL A 46 -22.63 -34.61 -12.76
N LEU A 47 -22.19 -34.44 -11.51
CA LEU A 47 -21.91 -35.56 -10.62
C LEU A 47 -23.11 -36.49 -10.40
N PRO A 48 -24.37 -35.99 -10.12
CA PRO A 48 -25.53 -36.88 -9.96
C PRO A 48 -25.84 -37.67 -11.23
N LEU A 49 -25.74 -37.04 -12.41
CA LEU A 49 -26.01 -37.72 -13.69
C LEU A 49 -24.99 -38.85 -13.97
N VAL A 50 -23.74 -38.72 -13.51
CA VAL A 50 -22.70 -39.75 -13.64
C VAL A 50 -22.91 -40.85 -12.60
N PHE A 51 -23.30 -40.51 -11.36
CA PHE A 51 -23.50 -41.48 -10.28
C PHE A 51 -24.79 -42.27 -10.47
N ASP A 52 -25.91 -41.64 -10.87
CA ASP A 52 -27.16 -42.33 -11.17
C ASP A 52 -27.02 -43.25 -12.40
N GLY A 53 -26.24 -42.81 -13.42
CA GLY A 53 -25.89 -43.66 -14.57
C GLY A 53 -25.06 -44.91 -14.19
N HIS A 54 -24.16 -44.79 -13.21
CA HIS A 54 -23.40 -45.94 -12.72
C HIS A 54 -24.21 -46.90 -11.87
N ALA A 55 -25.18 -46.41 -11.09
CA ALA A 55 -26.07 -47.28 -10.30
C ALA A 55 -26.95 -48.16 -11.18
N VAL A 56 -27.51 -47.59 -12.26
CA VAL A 56 -28.35 -48.31 -13.19
C VAL A 56 -27.55 -49.30 -14.05
N ALA A 57 -26.28 -49.02 -14.38
CA ALA A 57 -25.42 -49.90 -15.16
C ALA A 57 -24.93 -51.13 -14.34
N ALA A 58 -24.81 -50.99 -13.03
CA ALA A 58 -24.37 -52.06 -12.13
C ALA A 58 -25.44 -53.18 -11.95
N GLU A 59 -26.72 -52.86 -12.12
CA GLU A 59 -27.82 -53.82 -11.98
C GLU A 59 -28.14 -54.62 -13.25
N SER A 60 -27.76 -54.15 -14.47
CA SER A 60 -28.25 -54.73 -15.72
C SER A 60 -27.22 -55.55 -16.53
N GLY A 61 -25.94 -55.55 -16.19
CA GLY A 61 -24.92 -56.36 -16.91
C GLY A 61 -24.72 -56.03 -18.39
N ASN A 62 -25.29 -54.92 -18.90
CA ASN A 62 -25.26 -54.53 -20.30
C ASN A 62 -24.29 -53.33 -20.56
N GLN A 63 -23.81 -53.24 -21.81
CA GLN A 63 -22.96 -52.12 -22.23
C GLN A 63 -23.63 -50.76 -21.95
N PHE A 64 -22.85 -49.85 -21.37
CA PHE A 64 -23.27 -48.50 -21.03
C PHE A 64 -23.82 -47.75 -22.26
N GLN A 65 -25.14 -47.60 -22.38
CA GLN A 65 -25.81 -46.78 -23.38
C GLN A 65 -26.53 -45.63 -22.67
N LEU A 66 -26.04 -44.40 -22.87
CA LEU A 66 -26.77 -43.20 -22.43
C LEU A 66 -28.11 -43.09 -23.20
N SER A 67 -29.20 -42.86 -22.48
CA SER A 67 -30.51 -42.60 -23.11
C SER A 67 -30.43 -41.31 -23.94
N LYS A 68 -31.29 -41.19 -24.95
CA LYS A 68 -31.40 -39.96 -25.75
C LYS A 68 -31.68 -38.73 -24.89
N SER A 69 -32.48 -38.86 -23.84
CA SER A 69 -32.78 -37.80 -22.88
C SER A 69 -31.53 -37.35 -22.07
N SER A 70 -30.74 -38.31 -21.64
CA SER A 70 -29.48 -38.02 -20.91
C SER A 70 -28.45 -37.33 -21.79
N ILE A 71 -28.37 -37.64 -23.07
CA ILE A 71 -27.51 -37.00 -24.05
C ILE A 71 -27.97 -35.53 -24.28
N ILE A 72 -29.29 -35.31 -24.40
CA ILE A 72 -29.85 -33.96 -24.58
C ILE A 72 -29.56 -33.10 -23.34
N GLN A 73 -29.80 -33.59 -22.13
CA GLN A 73 -29.49 -32.89 -20.90
C GLN A 73 -27.97 -32.55 -20.76
N LEU A 74 -27.11 -33.48 -21.15
CA LEU A 74 -25.66 -33.23 -21.16
C LEU A 74 -25.28 -32.12 -22.15
N LEU A 75 -25.86 -32.11 -23.35
CA LEU A 75 -25.61 -31.09 -24.36
C LEU A 75 -26.14 -29.71 -23.91
N GLU A 76 -27.29 -29.64 -23.28
CA GLU A 76 -27.87 -28.42 -22.71
C GLU A 76 -26.96 -27.88 -21.57
N THR A 77 -26.49 -28.75 -20.68
CA THR A 77 -25.59 -28.38 -19.57
C THR A 77 -24.25 -27.87 -20.09
N VAL A 78 -23.67 -28.53 -21.10
CA VAL A 78 -22.42 -28.10 -21.76
C VAL A 78 -22.65 -26.77 -22.49
N GLY A 79 -23.80 -26.60 -23.14
CA GLY A 79 -24.15 -25.34 -23.81
C GLY A 79 -24.26 -24.15 -22.84
N LEU A 80 -24.91 -24.33 -21.69
CA LEU A 80 -24.99 -23.33 -20.63
C LEU A 80 -23.61 -23.00 -20.03
N PHE A 81 -22.76 -24.02 -19.86
CA PHE A 81 -21.39 -23.84 -19.37
C PHE A 81 -20.53 -23.07 -20.35
N MET A 82 -20.59 -23.42 -21.64
CA MET A 82 -19.85 -22.68 -22.69
C MET A 82 -20.37 -21.26 -22.84
N GLY A 83 -21.69 -21.03 -22.72
CA GLY A 83 -22.31 -19.71 -22.67
C GLY A 83 -21.81 -18.87 -21.50
N GLY A 84 -21.67 -19.45 -20.31
CA GLY A 84 -21.12 -18.81 -19.13
C GLY A 84 -19.65 -18.41 -19.32
N ILE A 85 -18.82 -19.28 -19.89
CA ILE A 85 -17.42 -18.99 -20.20
C ILE A 85 -17.31 -17.86 -21.23
N ILE A 86 -18.08 -17.93 -22.32
CA ILE A 86 -18.12 -16.89 -23.35
C ILE A 86 -18.54 -15.55 -22.74
N PHE A 87 -19.57 -15.54 -21.88
CA PHE A 87 -20.02 -14.33 -21.19
C PHE A 87 -18.92 -13.75 -20.27
N CYS A 88 -18.21 -14.58 -19.51
CA CYS A 88 -17.07 -14.15 -18.68
C CYS A 88 -15.92 -13.58 -19.52
N VAL A 89 -15.61 -14.18 -20.68
CA VAL A 89 -14.58 -13.68 -21.59
C VAL A 89 -15.01 -12.35 -22.23
N ILE A 90 -16.29 -12.21 -22.57
CA ILE A 90 -16.84 -10.96 -23.11
C ILE A 90 -16.78 -9.87 -22.04
N LEU A 91 -17.16 -10.17 -20.80
CA LEU A 91 -17.04 -9.22 -19.68
C LEU A 91 -15.59 -8.83 -19.43
N ASP A 92 -14.65 -9.78 -19.37
CA ASP A 92 -13.22 -9.49 -19.19
C ASP A 92 -12.67 -8.63 -20.33
N ARG A 93 -13.05 -8.92 -21.58
CA ARG A 93 -12.71 -8.09 -22.75
C ARG A 93 -13.36 -6.71 -22.68
N TRP A 94 -14.62 -6.62 -22.28
CA TRP A 94 -15.34 -5.36 -22.14
C TRP A 94 -14.74 -4.49 -21.02
N PHE A 95 -14.39 -5.09 -19.85
CA PHE A 95 -13.67 -4.40 -18.79
C PHE A 95 -12.24 -4.00 -19.22
N SER A 96 -11.53 -4.88 -19.94
CA SER A 96 -10.20 -4.59 -20.47
C SER A 96 -10.22 -3.50 -21.55
N GLN A 97 -11.23 -3.47 -22.43
CA GLN A 97 -11.42 -2.40 -23.42
C GLN A 97 -11.82 -1.08 -22.75
N ARG A 98 -12.66 -1.11 -21.71
CA ARG A 98 -13.03 0.08 -20.95
C ARG A 98 -11.81 0.67 -20.21
N SER A 99 -10.97 -0.16 -19.61
CA SER A 99 -9.72 0.29 -19.00
C SER A 99 -8.73 0.85 -20.03
N ALA A 100 -8.65 0.27 -21.23
CA ALA A 100 -7.83 0.77 -22.32
C ALA A 100 -8.37 2.09 -22.93
N GLN A 101 -9.70 2.28 -22.99
CA GLN A 101 -10.31 3.55 -23.39
C GLN A 101 -10.11 4.64 -22.32
N SER A 102 -10.16 4.29 -21.03
CA SER A 102 -9.90 5.19 -19.93
C SER A 102 -8.45 5.73 -19.94
N SER A 103 -7.47 4.92 -20.37
CA SER A 103 -6.06 5.34 -20.46
C SER A 103 -5.77 6.40 -21.54
N ASN A 104 -6.69 6.65 -22.46
CA ASN A 104 -6.60 7.68 -23.51
C ASN A 104 -7.54 8.86 -23.27
N THR A 105 -8.21 8.95 -22.13
CA THR A 105 -9.11 10.06 -21.81
C THR A 105 -8.30 11.32 -21.49
N PRO A 106 -8.54 12.44 -22.17
CA PRO A 106 -7.84 13.70 -21.91
C PRO A 106 -8.02 14.17 -20.45
N LEU A 107 -6.96 14.76 -19.89
CA LEU A 107 -6.98 15.30 -18.51
C LEU A 107 -8.22 16.15 -18.20
N ALA A 108 -8.64 16.99 -19.16
CA ALA A 108 -9.83 17.84 -19.02
C ALA A 108 -11.13 17.04 -18.80
N GLU A 109 -11.27 15.88 -19.43
CA GLU A 109 -12.43 15.02 -19.26
C GLU A 109 -12.37 14.30 -17.92
N GLN A 110 -11.21 13.77 -17.55
CA GLN A 110 -11.00 13.13 -16.25
C GLN A 110 -11.28 14.11 -15.10
N ALA A 111 -10.75 15.33 -15.17
CA ALA A 111 -10.98 16.36 -14.16
C ALA A 111 -12.47 16.73 -14.03
N ARG A 112 -13.19 16.87 -15.14
CA ARG A 112 -14.63 17.15 -15.15
C ARG A 112 -15.48 16.03 -14.56
N ARG A 113 -15.03 14.77 -14.73
CA ARG A 113 -15.71 13.58 -14.15
C ARG A 113 -15.48 13.50 -12.65
N LEU A 114 -14.25 13.70 -12.17
CA LEU A 114 -13.91 13.61 -10.75
C LEU A 114 -14.47 14.81 -9.95
N LYS A 115 -14.44 16.02 -10.52
CA LYS A 115 -14.91 17.29 -9.93
C LYS A 115 -14.14 17.75 -8.69
N GLN A 116 -13.78 16.85 -7.79
CA GLN A 116 -13.02 17.12 -6.57
C GLN A 116 -11.95 16.03 -6.39
N LEU A 117 -10.74 16.46 -6.10
CA LEU A 117 -9.61 15.61 -5.70
C LEU A 117 -9.33 15.85 -4.22
N LYS A 118 -9.39 14.80 -3.43
CA LYS A 118 -9.20 14.84 -1.98
C LYS A 118 -7.85 14.23 -1.63
N ILE A 119 -6.94 15.03 -1.08
CA ILE A 119 -5.58 14.62 -0.75
C ILE A 119 -5.41 14.58 0.77
N GLY A 120 -4.88 13.46 1.26
CA GLY A 120 -4.49 13.29 2.65
C GLY A 120 -2.97 13.32 2.83
N TYR A 121 -2.51 13.83 3.97
CA TYR A 121 -1.09 13.80 4.32
C TYR A 121 -0.89 13.66 5.82
N PRO A 122 0.20 12.97 6.28
CA PRO A 122 0.56 12.96 7.68
C PRO A 122 1.29 14.27 8.00
N GLU A 123 1.05 14.84 9.17
CA GLU A 123 1.83 15.98 9.65
C GLU A 123 3.30 15.57 9.83
N GLY A 124 4.23 16.29 9.19
CA GLY A 124 5.63 15.92 9.28
C GLY A 124 6.55 16.48 8.20
N MET A 125 6.26 17.67 7.68
CA MET A 125 7.10 18.37 6.70
C MET A 125 7.31 17.58 5.41
N THR A 126 6.23 17.06 4.85
CA THR A 126 6.21 16.19 3.66
C THR A 126 6.21 16.99 2.35
N ASN A 127 6.47 16.30 1.22
CA ASN A 127 6.31 16.92 -0.11
C ASN A 127 4.87 17.38 -0.37
N LEU A 128 3.87 16.67 0.18
CA LEU A 128 2.46 17.06 0.02
C LEU A 128 2.15 18.36 0.73
N GLU A 129 2.75 18.61 1.91
CA GLU A 129 2.62 19.88 2.62
C GLU A 129 3.32 21.02 1.87
N VAL A 130 4.51 20.76 1.29
CA VAL A 130 5.19 21.72 0.41
C VAL A 130 4.29 22.06 -0.77
N LEU A 131 3.75 21.06 -1.46
CA LEU A 131 2.85 21.23 -2.61
C LEU A 131 1.60 22.03 -2.23
N GLN A 132 0.97 21.73 -1.10
CA GLN A 132 -0.18 22.45 -0.57
C GLN A 132 0.16 23.92 -0.31
N THR A 133 1.28 24.21 0.39
CA THR A 133 1.67 25.59 0.72
C THR A 133 2.03 26.42 -0.50
N GLN A 134 2.38 25.79 -1.62
CA GLN A 134 2.65 26.46 -2.90
C GLN A 134 1.39 26.68 -3.74
N GLY A 135 0.34 25.87 -3.55
CA GLY A 135 -0.89 25.94 -4.35
C GLY A 135 -0.68 25.61 -5.83
N LEU A 136 0.36 24.80 -6.14
CA LEU A 136 0.72 24.49 -7.53
C LEU A 136 -0.30 23.55 -8.17
N LEU A 137 -0.72 22.53 -7.45
CA LEU A 137 -1.70 21.55 -7.94
C LEU A 137 -3.05 22.21 -8.22
N GLU A 138 -3.53 23.05 -7.31
CA GLU A 138 -4.74 23.85 -7.50
C GLU A 138 -4.62 24.77 -8.72
N THR A 139 -3.48 25.41 -8.87
CA THR A 139 -3.21 26.31 -10.01
C THR A 139 -3.22 25.56 -11.33
N ARG A 140 -2.61 24.38 -11.38
CA ARG A 140 -2.55 23.54 -12.58
C ARG A 140 -3.91 22.94 -12.96
N LEU A 141 -4.73 22.58 -11.96
CA LEU A 141 -6.01 21.90 -12.18
C LEU A 141 -7.22 22.85 -12.28
N ARG A 142 -7.08 24.11 -11.84
CA ARG A 142 -8.12 25.15 -11.93
C ARG A 142 -8.69 25.35 -13.33
N PRO A 143 -7.90 25.37 -14.43
CA PRO A 143 -8.44 25.54 -15.79
C PRO A 143 -9.41 24.42 -16.18
N TYR A 144 -9.34 23.28 -15.56
CA TYR A 144 -10.20 22.12 -15.81
C TYR A 144 -11.42 22.06 -14.89
N GLY A 145 -11.56 23.02 -13.96
CA GLY A 145 -12.66 23.07 -13.01
C GLY A 145 -12.58 22.05 -11.87
N LEU A 146 -11.41 21.41 -11.66
CA LEU A 146 -11.20 20.47 -10.56
C LEU A 146 -10.87 21.22 -9.27
N ILE A 147 -11.58 20.86 -8.19
CA ILE A 147 -11.33 21.38 -6.85
C ILE A 147 -10.37 20.42 -6.14
N VAL A 148 -9.29 20.95 -5.54
CA VAL A 148 -8.38 20.18 -4.69
C VAL A 148 -8.68 20.49 -3.23
N THR A 149 -8.79 19.48 -2.40
CA THR A 149 -8.97 19.61 -0.95
C THR A 149 -7.91 18.80 -0.21
N TRP A 150 -7.47 19.30 0.94
CA TRP A 150 -6.40 18.75 1.74
C TRP A 150 -6.89 18.42 3.14
N THR A 151 -6.44 17.29 3.67
CA THR A 151 -6.75 16.86 5.05
C THR A 151 -5.49 16.33 5.70
N SER A 152 -5.10 16.89 6.85
CA SER A 152 -4.01 16.37 7.67
C SER A 152 -4.47 15.20 8.55
N PHE A 153 -3.57 14.30 8.84
CA PHE A 153 -3.80 13.13 9.69
C PHE A 153 -2.70 13.01 10.74
N LEU A 154 -3.09 12.75 11.98
CA LEU A 154 -2.18 12.62 13.11
C LEU A 154 -1.57 11.22 13.22
N SER A 155 -2.15 10.20 12.59
CA SER A 155 -1.64 8.84 12.60
C SER A 155 -1.58 8.22 11.21
N ALA A 156 -0.60 7.33 11.02
CA ALA A 156 -0.43 6.59 9.78
C ALA A 156 -1.61 5.65 9.48
N SER A 157 -2.23 5.07 10.51
CA SER A 157 -3.38 4.17 10.37
C SER A 157 -4.62 4.92 9.89
N SER A 158 -4.96 6.06 10.51
CA SER A 158 -6.13 6.85 10.12
C SER A 158 -6.03 7.41 8.70
N LEU A 159 -4.81 7.72 8.24
CA LEU A 159 -4.55 8.17 6.87
C LEU A 159 -4.91 7.10 5.83
N ILE A 160 -4.41 5.86 6.01
CA ILE A 160 -4.67 4.77 5.05
C ILE A 160 -6.12 4.27 5.16
N GLU A 161 -6.71 4.29 6.35
CA GLU A 161 -8.14 3.99 6.53
C GLU A 161 -9.02 5.00 5.75
N ALA A 162 -8.72 6.30 5.84
CA ALA A 162 -9.42 7.34 5.09
C ALA A 162 -9.26 7.17 3.56
N LEU A 163 -8.12 6.67 3.10
CA LEU A 163 -7.92 6.30 1.70
C LEU A 163 -8.77 5.09 1.32
N SER A 164 -8.75 4.03 2.12
CA SER A 164 -9.48 2.80 1.85
C SER A 164 -10.99 2.97 1.81
N ASN A 165 -11.54 3.85 2.65
CA ASN A 165 -12.99 4.15 2.67
C ASN A 165 -13.41 5.26 1.70
N GLY A 166 -12.48 5.83 0.90
CA GLY A 166 -12.76 6.86 -0.09
C GLY A 166 -12.99 8.28 0.49
N THR A 167 -12.67 8.50 1.77
CA THR A 167 -12.68 9.84 2.37
C THR A 167 -11.63 10.74 1.69
N ILE A 168 -10.49 10.16 1.30
CA ILE A 168 -9.46 10.79 0.45
C ILE A 168 -9.18 9.90 -0.77
N ASP A 169 -8.63 10.49 -1.84
CA ASP A 169 -8.37 9.81 -3.11
C ASP A 169 -6.89 9.50 -3.32
N PHE A 170 -6.01 10.26 -2.68
CA PHE A 170 -4.55 10.17 -2.79
C PHE A 170 -3.90 10.60 -1.48
N CYS A 171 -2.77 9.96 -1.13
CA CYS A 171 -1.97 10.37 0.03
C CYS A 171 -0.52 9.93 -0.10
N GLY A 172 0.34 10.42 0.82
CA GLY A 172 1.71 9.96 1.00
C GLY A 172 1.95 9.57 2.45
N GLY A 173 2.80 8.56 2.67
CA GLY A 173 3.11 8.11 4.03
C GLY A 173 4.13 6.98 4.09
N GLY A 174 4.58 6.63 5.28
CA GLY A 174 5.55 5.56 5.51
C GLY A 174 5.08 4.19 5.03
N GLY A 175 6.00 3.39 4.49
CA GLY A 175 5.70 2.05 3.97
C GLY A 175 5.08 1.11 5.00
N THR A 176 5.51 1.20 6.25
CA THR A 176 5.02 0.37 7.37
C THR A 176 3.50 0.47 7.54
N ALA A 177 2.91 1.67 7.40
CA ALA A 177 1.47 1.86 7.55
C ALA A 177 0.67 1.01 6.55
N SER A 178 1.19 0.88 5.34
CA SER A 178 0.55 0.07 4.31
C SER A 178 0.59 -1.44 4.59
N ILE A 179 1.53 -1.93 5.38
CA ILE A 179 1.59 -3.34 5.82
C ILE A 179 0.44 -3.61 6.79
N PHE A 180 0.30 -2.78 7.81
CA PHE A 180 -0.77 -2.91 8.81
C PHE A 180 -2.15 -2.78 8.16
N SER A 181 -2.30 -1.85 7.23
CA SER A 181 -3.56 -1.64 6.51
C SER A 181 -3.90 -2.81 5.58
N GLN A 182 -2.91 -3.39 4.89
CA GLN A 182 -3.12 -4.62 4.10
C GLN A 182 -3.52 -5.81 4.98
N ALA A 183 -2.91 -5.93 6.17
CA ALA A 183 -3.26 -6.96 7.15
C ALA A 183 -4.67 -6.76 7.74
N ALA A 184 -5.24 -5.57 7.62
CA ALA A 184 -6.63 -5.23 7.98
C ALA A 184 -7.58 -5.21 6.77
N ASP A 185 -7.20 -5.82 5.63
CA ASP A 185 -7.97 -5.91 4.38
C ASP A 185 -8.34 -4.55 3.75
N HIS A 186 -7.63 -3.47 4.10
CA HIS A 186 -7.81 -2.17 3.48
C HIS A 186 -7.37 -2.18 2.01
N VAL A 187 -8.15 -1.50 1.16
CA VAL A 187 -7.93 -1.48 -0.29
C VAL A 187 -7.29 -0.16 -0.72
N PHE A 188 -6.10 -0.22 -1.28
CA PHE A 188 -5.36 0.92 -1.84
C PHE A 188 -4.33 0.42 -2.86
N VAL A 189 -3.71 1.35 -3.58
CA VAL A 189 -2.63 1.07 -4.55
C VAL A 189 -1.42 1.93 -4.24
N ARG A 190 -0.24 1.33 -4.05
CA ARG A 190 1.05 2.05 -4.02
C ARG A 190 1.43 2.44 -5.43
N VAL A 191 1.61 3.74 -5.69
CA VAL A 191 1.80 4.26 -7.06
C VAL A 191 3.20 4.82 -7.32
N ALA A 192 3.91 5.27 -6.28
CA ALA A 192 5.27 5.79 -6.36
C ALA A 192 5.96 5.73 -4.99
N LYS A 193 7.27 6.00 -4.95
CA LYS A 193 8.02 6.17 -3.70
C LYS A 193 8.91 7.41 -3.75
N GLU A 194 9.31 7.92 -2.60
CA GLU A 194 10.33 8.95 -2.49
C GLU A 194 11.74 8.33 -2.51
N LYS A 195 12.65 9.00 -3.21
CA LYS A 195 14.10 8.83 -3.04
C LYS A 195 14.53 9.66 -1.83
N TYR A 196 14.34 9.10 -0.65
CA TYR A 196 14.60 9.81 0.60
C TYR A 196 16.05 9.66 1.04
N THR A 197 16.69 10.78 1.43
CA THR A 197 18.10 10.81 1.83
C THR A 197 18.37 11.53 3.17
N ALA A 198 17.36 11.71 4.02
CA ALA A 198 17.51 12.39 5.31
C ALA A 198 17.67 11.40 6.48
N PRO A 199 18.90 10.93 6.78
CA PRO A 199 19.14 9.90 7.79
C PRO A 199 18.81 10.34 9.22
N LYS A 200 18.74 11.64 9.49
CA LYS A 200 18.44 12.22 10.80
C LYS A 200 16.99 12.68 10.97
N GLY A 201 16.15 12.42 9.99
CA GLY A 201 14.74 12.83 10.02
C GLY A 201 13.88 12.07 11.01
N GLN A 202 14.33 10.90 11.47
CA GLN A 202 13.65 10.07 12.47
C GLN A 202 14.66 9.57 13.50
N ALA A 203 14.27 9.52 14.78
CA ALA A 203 15.16 9.16 15.86
C ALA A 203 14.42 8.53 17.05
N ILE A 204 15.17 7.87 17.93
CA ILE A 204 14.76 7.51 19.27
C ILE A 204 15.27 8.59 20.21
N LEU A 205 14.37 9.34 20.80
CA LEU A 205 14.67 10.42 21.74
C LEU A 205 14.45 9.96 23.18
N VAL A 206 15.29 10.45 24.07
CA VAL A 206 15.13 10.37 25.53
C VAL A 206 15.25 11.77 26.11
N PRO A 207 14.68 12.05 27.31
CA PRO A 207 14.97 13.32 27.99
C PRO A 207 16.47 13.56 28.12
N GLU A 208 16.92 14.82 28.09
CA GLU A 208 18.34 15.20 28.13
C GLU A 208 19.07 14.64 29.35
N ASP A 209 18.42 14.64 30.50
CA ASP A 209 18.91 14.15 31.79
C ASP A 209 18.62 12.64 32.03
N SER A 210 18.08 11.95 31.05
CA SER A 210 17.77 10.52 31.17
C SER A 210 19.01 9.67 31.40
N PRO A 211 18.95 8.64 32.28
CA PRO A 211 20.03 7.67 32.46
C PRO A 211 20.21 6.74 31.26
N ILE A 212 19.26 6.69 30.34
CA ILE A 212 19.31 5.86 29.13
C ILE A 212 20.36 6.43 28.17
N GLN A 213 21.45 5.71 27.91
CA GLN A 213 22.53 6.17 27.02
C GLN A 213 22.60 5.39 25.72
N THR A 214 22.13 4.16 25.71
CA THR A 214 22.22 3.23 24.58
C THR A 214 20.89 2.53 24.32
N LEU A 215 20.77 1.86 23.18
CA LEU A 215 19.60 1.04 22.85
C LEU A 215 19.39 -0.12 23.85
N ALA A 216 20.45 -0.64 24.47
CA ALA A 216 20.34 -1.74 25.45
C ALA A 216 19.64 -1.28 26.73
N ASP A 217 19.74 0.01 27.08
CA ASP A 217 19.10 0.60 28.28
C ASP A 217 17.58 0.74 28.12
N LEU A 218 17.03 0.47 26.93
CA LEU A 218 15.59 0.50 26.65
C LEU A 218 14.84 -0.68 27.30
N LYS A 219 15.54 -1.69 27.83
CA LYS A 219 14.90 -2.83 28.51
C LYS A 219 14.07 -2.37 29.71
N GLY A 220 12.79 -2.80 29.74
CA GLY A 220 11.81 -2.45 30.78
C GLY A 220 11.35 -0.99 30.75
N LYS A 221 11.60 -0.24 29.66
CA LYS A 221 11.26 1.18 29.55
C LYS A 221 9.93 1.39 28.84
N LYS A 222 9.25 2.49 29.19
CA LYS A 222 8.04 2.99 28.52
C LYS A 222 8.41 3.74 27.26
N ILE A 223 8.12 3.18 26.11
CA ILE A 223 8.54 3.76 24.83
C ILE A 223 7.29 4.13 24.02
N ALA A 224 7.14 5.44 23.74
CA ALA A 224 6.05 5.94 22.91
C ALA A 224 6.40 5.90 21.42
N PHE A 225 5.40 5.59 20.61
CA PHE A 225 5.45 5.64 19.15
C PHE A 225 4.05 5.49 18.55
N ASP A 226 3.86 5.94 17.30
CA ASP A 226 2.62 5.73 16.55
C ASP A 226 2.56 4.29 16.02
N LYS A 227 1.53 3.54 16.42
CA LYS A 227 1.35 2.14 16.05
C LYS A 227 1.17 1.99 14.54
N GLY A 228 1.94 1.08 13.92
CA GLY A 228 1.88 0.83 12.48
C GLY A 228 2.60 1.87 11.63
N SER A 229 3.27 2.85 12.23
CA SER A 229 4.09 3.83 11.53
C SER A 229 5.53 3.33 11.29
N SER A 230 6.33 4.13 10.58
CA SER A 230 7.78 3.91 10.47
C SER A 230 8.49 3.88 11.83
N ALA A 231 8.01 4.67 12.80
CA ALA A 231 8.54 4.66 14.16
C ALA A 231 8.40 3.29 14.84
N HIS A 232 7.30 2.58 14.58
CA HIS A 232 7.12 1.22 15.08
C HIS A 232 8.17 0.26 14.50
N TYR A 233 8.45 0.34 13.19
CA TYR A 233 9.48 -0.49 12.56
C TYR A 233 10.89 -0.13 13.05
N ILE A 234 11.20 1.15 13.16
CA ILE A 234 12.48 1.65 13.70
C ILE A 234 12.73 1.09 15.10
N LEU A 235 11.72 1.12 15.97
CA LEU A 235 11.82 0.58 17.32
C LEU A 235 12.13 -0.93 17.31
N VAL A 236 11.35 -1.71 16.56
CA VAL A 236 11.56 -3.16 16.43
C VAL A 236 12.98 -3.49 15.96
N ARG A 237 13.49 -2.77 14.95
CA ARG A 237 14.84 -2.98 14.42
C ARG A 237 15.92 -2.53 15.39
N SER A 238 15.66 -1.47 16.16
CA SER A 238 16.58 -0.98 17.19
C SER A 238 16.76 -1.97 18.32
N LEU A 239 15.67 -2.55 18.81
CA LEU A 239 15.68 -3.58 19.83
C LEU A 239 16.42 -4.82 19.35
N ALA A 240 16.10 -5.33 18.18
CA ALA A 240 16.76 -6.48 17.58
C ALA A 240 18.29 -6.29 17.43
N LYS A 241 18.73 -5.06 17.12
CA LYS A 241 20.17 -4.72 17.00
C LYS A 241 20.98 -4.96 18.28
N VAL A 242 20.32 -4.86 19.43
CA VAL A 242 20.95 -5.08 20.75
C VAL A 242 20.48 -6.33 21.46
N GLY A 243 19.81 -7.24 20.72
CA GLY A 243 19.36 -8.53 21.24
C GLY A 243 18.18 -8.42 22.21
N LEU A 244 17.38 -7.36 22.13
CA LEU A 244 16.13 -7.21 22.86
C LEU A 244 14.94 -7.61 21.98
N ASP A 245 13.95 -8.24 22.60
CA ASP A 245 12.66 -8.50 22.00
C ASP A 245 11.65 -7.37 22.25
N PHE A 246 10.60 -7.30 21.46
CA PHE A 246 9.53 -6.32 21.66
C PHE A 246 8.82 -6.48 23.02
N SER A 247 8.79 -7.66 23.57
CA SER A 247 8.29 -7.97 24.91
C SER A 247 9.20 -7.51 26.07
N ASP A 248 10.44 -7.12 25.78
CA ASP A 248 11.37 -6.56 26.78
C ASP A 248 11.10 -5.11 27.14
N ILE A 249 10.14 -4.45 26.48
CA ILE A 249 9.77 -3.04 26.70
C ILE A 249 8.31 -2.88 27.09
N GLU A 250 7.92 -1.70 27.55
CA GLU A 250 6.53 -1.27 27.72
C GLU A 250 6.12 -0.36 26.54
N PRO A 251 5.44 -0.87 25.50
CA PRO A 251 5.06 -0.06 24.36
C PRO A 251 3.87 0.85 24.70
N VAL A 252 3.99 2.14 24.39
CA VAL A 252 2.96 3.15 24.57
C VAL A 252 2.53 3.68 23.21
N TYR A 253 1.32 3.36 22.78
CA TYR A 253 0.80 3.77 21.48
C TYR A 253 0.18 5.15 21.58
N LEU A 254 0.85 6.17 21.05
CA LEU A 254 0.44 7.57 21.10
C LEU A 254 0.67 8.24 19.76
N THR A 255 -0.24 9.15 19.40
CA THR A 255 0.02 10.15 18.35
C THR A 255 1.04 11.18 18.85
N GLN A 256 1.60 11.97 17.94
CA GLN A 256 2.63 12.96 18.29
C GLN A 256 2.13 14.02 19.28
N PRO A 257 0.94 14.62 19.12
CA PRO A 257 0.41 15.58 20.08
C PRO A 257 0.12 14.99 21.47
N GLU A 258 -0.21 13.69 21.56
CA GLU A 258 -0.42 12.98 22.83
C GLU A 258 0.91 12.63 23.51
N ALA A 259 1.93 12.27 22.74
CA ALA A 259 3.23 11.86 23.27
C ALA A 259 4.05 13.04 23.78
N LEU A 260 4.03 14.20 23.10
CA LEU A 260 4.82 15.35 23.43
C LEU A 260 4.66 15.81 24.90
N PRO A 261 3.46 16.06 25.44
CA PRO A 261 3.31 16.46 26.83
C PRO A 261 3.71 15.35 27.81
N GLN A 262 3.51 14.08 27.47
CA GLN A 262 3.92 12.96 28.34
C GLN A 262 5.43 12.81 28.39
N PHE A 263 6.12 13.01 27.25
CA PHE A 263 7.59 13.05 27.19
C PHE A 263 8.15 14.19 28.06
N CYS A 264 7.59 15.38 27.93
CA CYS A 264 8.03 16.55 28.71
C CYS A 264 7.80 16.38 30.23
N ARG A 265 6.80 15.58 30.64
CA ARG A 265 6.54 15.28 32.07
C ARG A 265 7.29 14.06 32.58
N GLY A 266 8.06 13.37 31.73
CA GLY A 266 8.76 12.13 32.10
C GLY A 266 7.84 10.95 32.37
N GLU A 267 6.64 10.94 31.80
CA GLU A 267 5.67 9.84 31.92
C GLU A 267 5.99 8.67 30.98
N ILE A 268 6.81 8.95 29.94
CA ILE A 268 7.42 7.99 29.03
C ILE A 268 8.95 8.18 29.04
N ASP A 269 9.69 7.08 28.95
CA ASP A 269 11.15 7.07 29.07
C ASP A 269 11.85 7.40 27.75
N ALA A 270 11.24 7.00 26.62
CA ALA A 270 11.75 7.24 25.28
C ALA A 270 10.59 7.46 24.28
N TRP A 271 10.88 8.16 23.19
CA TRP A 271 9.93 8.45 22.13
C TRP A 271 10.56 8.24 20.76
N VAL A 272 9.97 7.37 19.94
CA VAL A 272 10.39 7.19 18.55
C VAL A 272 9.55 8.09 17.66
N ILE A 273 10.22 9.06 17.00
CA ILE A 273 9.55 10.19 16.36
C ILE A 273 10.34 10.74 15.17
N TRP A 274 9.70 11.57 14.38
CA TRP A 274 10.26 12.25 13.20
C TRP A 274 10.18 13.78 13.30
N VAL A 275 10.79 14.46 12.32
CA VAL A 275 10.67 15.92 12.18
C VAL A 275 9.18 16.31 12.00
N PRO A 276 8.72 17.45 12.55
CA PRO A 276 9.52 18.49 13.21
C PRO A 276 9.82 18.25 14.70
N TYR A 277 9.25 17.25 15.34
CA TYR A 277 9.33 17.04 16.79
C TYR A 277 10.76 16.79 17.28
N THR A 278 11.58 16.06 16.51
CA THR A 278 13.01 15.86 16.82
C THR A 278 13.75 17.19 16.93
N ALA A 279 13.45 18.15 16.05
CA ALA A 279 14.05 19.47 16.05
C ALA A 279 13.48 20.38 17.15
N THR A 280 12.16 20.30 17.38
CA THR A 280 11.47 21.09 18.41
C THR A 280 12.00 20.76 19.80
N LEU A 281 12.15 19.47 20.12
CA LEU A 281 12.65 19.03 21.43
C LEU A 281 14.11 19.40 21.66
N ALA A 282 14.94 19.47 20.62
CA ALA A 282 16.34 19.90 20.76
C ALA A 282 16.51 21.34 21.23
N ARG A 283 15.48 22.19 21.16
CA ARG A 283 15.47 23.61 21.57
C ARG A 283 14.36 23.95 22.57
N SER A 284 13.64 22.96 23.07
CA SER A 284 12.54 23.20 24.03
C SER A 284 13.05 23.42 25.45
N ALA A 285 12.15 23.86 26.34
CA ALA A 285 12.41 23.89 27.78
C ALA A 285 12.60 22.49 28.38
N TYR A 286 12.18 21.46 27.66
CA TYR A 286 12.33 20.04 28.02
C TYR A 286 13.10 19.33 26.90
N PRO A 287 14.42 19.57 26.80
CA PRO A 287 15.22 19.09 25.69
C PRO A 287 15.26 17.55 25.66
N GLY A 288 15.18 17.01 24.46
CA GLY A 288 15.41 15.61 24.20
C GLY A 288 16.68 15.38 23.40
N ARG A 289 17.43 14.37 23.73
CA ARG A 289 18.59 13.92 22.96
C ARG A 289 18.31 12.63 22.23
N SER A 290 18.91 12.48 21.05
CA SER A 290 18.83 11.24 20.26
C SER A 290 19.84 10.21 20.82
N ILE A 291 19.36 8.97 21.02
CA ILE A 291 20.22 7.80 21.30
C ILE A 291 20.42 6.93 20.06
N ALA A 292 19.58 7.08 19.05
CA ALA A 292 19.71 6.42 17.75
C ALA A 292 18.92 7.17 16.69
N ASP A 293 19.42 7.16 15.45
CA ASP A 293 18.76 7.67 14.25
C ASP A 293 18.79 6.61 13.12
N LEU A 294 18.23 6.92 11.96
CA LEU A 294 18.18 5.96 10.84
C LEU A 294 19.57 5.53 10.37
N GLU A 295 20.55 6.43 10.40
CA GLU A 295 21.92 6.12 9.99
C GLU A 295 22.58 5.12 10.95
N SER A 296 22.41 5.33 12.25
CA SER A 296 22.95 4.45 13.28
C SER A 296 22.28 3.07 13.29
N ILE A 297 21.00 3.00 12.89
CA ILE A 297 20.21 1.74 12.89
C ILE A 297 20.42 0.96 11.59
N PHE A 298 20.33 1.62 10.45
CA PHE A 298 20.27 0.97 9.11
C PHE A 298 21.49 1.25 8.22
N GLY A 299 22.36 2.22 8.59
CA GLY A 299 23.48 2.67 7.74
C GLY A 299 22.99 3.17 6.38
N ASP A 300 23.68 2.80 5.31
CA ASP A 300 23.36 3.18 3.93
C ASP A 300 22.00 2.65 3.43
N LYS A 301 21.39 1.72 4.17
CA LYS A 301 20.09 1.14 3.80
C LYS A 301 18.88 1.92 4.31
N ALA A 302 19.06 3.00 5.04
CA ALA A 302 17.98 3.75 5.67
C ALA A 302 16.87 4.16 4.67
N SER A 303 17.24 4.60 3.47
CA SER A 303 16.29 5.00 2.42
C SER A 303 15.50 3.83 1.81
N VAL A 304 16.01 2.62 1.91
CA VAL A 304 15.35 1.39 1.43
C VAL A 304 14.50 0.77 2.54
N GLU A 305 15.00 0.79 3.76
CA GLU A 305 14.36 0.19 4.93
C GLU A 305 13.16 1.00 5.45
N VAL A 306 13.17 2.34 5.28
CA VAL A 306 12.10 3.23 5.78
C VAL A 306 11.61 4.17 4.65
N PRO A 307 11.10 3.62 3.54
CA PRO A 307 10.66 4.43 2.41
C PRO A 307 9.33 5.13 2.70
N THR A 308 9.15 6.30 2.10
CA THR A 308 7.84 6.95 1.93
C THR A 308 7.25 6.53 0.59
N TYR A 309 6.00 6.08 0.61
CA TYR A 309 5.23 5.76 -0.60
C TYR A 309 4.10 6.75 -0.81
N TYR A 310 3.65 6.83 -2.06
CA TYR A 310 2.40 7.48 -2.44
C TYR A 310 1.35 6.43 -2.74
N TYR A 311 0.13 6.70 -2.30
CA TYR A 311 -1.00 5.79 -2.35
C TYR A 311 -2.18 6.45 -3.01
N ALA A 312 -2.95 5.67 -3.76
CA ALA A 312 -4.16 6.11 -4.41
C ALA A 312 -5.28 5.08 -4.24
N ILE A 313 -6.53 5.53 -4.33
CA ILE A 313 -7.65 4.61 -4.48
C ILE A 313 -7.54 3.91 -5.85
N PRO A 314 -8.00 2.64 -5.97
CA PRO A 314 -7.96 1.91 -7.25
C PRO A 314 -8.62 2.64 -8.41
N GLU A 315 -9.68 3.39 -8.14
CA GLU A 315 -10.42 4.19 -9.11
C GLU A 315 -9.55 5.29 -9.72
N LEU A 316 -8.74 5.99 -8.92
CA LEU A 316 -7.86 7.05 -9.40
C LEU A 316 -6.81 6.49 -10.39
N VAL A 317 -6.27 5.31 -10.09
CA VAL A 317 -5.31 4.62 -10.95
C VAL A 317 -5.95 4.13 -12.25
N ARG A 318 -7.16 3.56 -12.16
CA ARG A 318 -7.84 2.91 -13.28
C ARG A 318 -8.53 3.91 -14.22
N ASP A 319 -9.25 4.87 -13.64
CA ASP A 319 -10.20 5.73 -14.37
C ASP A 319 -9.66 7.15 -14.62
N TYR A 320 -8.59 7.55 -13.91
CA TYR A 320 -8.02 8.90 -13.95
C TYR A 320 -6.49 8.90 -14.09
N PRO A 321 -5.90 8.11 -15.02
CA PRO A 321 -4.44 7.95 -15.11
C PRO A 321 -3.70 9.24 -15.48
N ASP A 322 -4.27 10.11 -16.33
CA ASP A 322 -3.64 11.39 -16.67
C ASP A 322 -3.65 12.35 -15.49
N LEU A 323 -4.72 12.32 -14.68
CA LEU A 323 -4.79 13.10 -13.45
C LEU A 323 -3.78 12.58 -12.42
N LEU A 324 -3.67 11.26 -12.22
CA LEU A 324 -2.66 10.67 -11.35
C LEU A 324 -1.24 11.08 -11.78
N LYS A 325 -0.98 11.09 -13.09
CA LYS A 325 0.30 11.58 -13.63
C LYS A 325 0.57 13.02 -13.21
N VAL A 326 -0.39 13.92 -13.40
CA VAL A 326 -0.25 15.32 -12.99
C VAL A 326 0.01 15.46 -11.49
N ILE A 327 -0.70 14.68 -10.66
CA ILE A 327 -0.47 14.69 -9.20
C ILE A 327 0.98 14.30 -8.88
N LEU A 328 1.48 13.22 -9.46
CA LEU A 328 2.84 12.73 -9.21
C LEU A 328 3.91 13.71 -9.75
N GLU A 329 3.67 14.33 -10.91
CA GLU A 329 4.54 15.39 -11.46
C GLU A 329 4.65 16.57 -10.48
N GLU A 330 3.49 17.09 -9.97
CA GLU A 330 3.50 18.21 -9.03
C GLU A 330 4.14 17.87 -7.69
N VAL A 331 3.92 16.65 -7.18
CA VAL A 331 4.59 16.19 -5.95
C VAL A 331 6.10 16.11 -6.16
N ASN A 332 6.56 15.64 -7.33
CA ASN A 332 7.99 15.59 -7.67
C ASN A 332 8.60 17.00 -7.81
N GLU A 333 7.89 17.91 -8.45
CA GLU A 333 8.30 19.33 -8.56
C GLU A 333 8.40 19.99 -7.18
N ALA A 334 7.42 19.75 -6.30
CA ALA A 334 7.45 20.28 -4.92
C ALA A 334 8.68 19.75 -4.15
N GLY A 335 8.97 18.44 -4.23
CA GLY A 335 10.15 17.83 -3.60
C GLY A 335 11.47 18.35 -4.15
N THR A 336 11.56 18.50 -5.47
CA THR A 336 12.74 19.05 -6.16
C THR A 336 12.96 20.53 -5.82
N TRP A 337 11.87 21.30 -5.79
CA TRP A 337 11.92 22.70 -5.38
C TRP A 337 12.35 22.83 -3.92
N ALA A 338 11.79 22.03 -3.01
CA ALA A 338 12.16 22.04 -1.60
C ALA A 338 13.65 21.76 -1.39
N LYS A 339 14.25 20.88 -2.20
CA LYS A 339 15.68 20.62 -2.18
C LYS A 339 16.52 21.80 -2.68
N LYS A 340 16.08 22.46 -3.74
CA LYS A 340 16.78 23.62 -4.30
C LYS A 340 16.64 24.87 -3.44
N GLN A 341 15.55 25.02 -2.73
CA GLN A 341 15.17 26.18 -1.92
C GLN A 341 14.93 25.77 -0.46
N GLU A 342 15.87 25.01 0.12
CA GLU A 342 15.72 24.38 1.45
C GLU A 342 15.28 25.36 2.53
N LEU A 343 15.92 26.52 2.62
CA LEU A 343 15.58 27.53 3.61
C LEU A 343 14.13 28.04 3.45
N GLU A 344 13.72 28.34 2.21
CA GLU A 344 12.37 28.84 1.94
C GLU A 344 11.33 27.75 2.20
N ALA A 345 11.61 26.50 1.80
CA ALA A 345 10.72 25.37 2.05
C ALA A 345 10.51 25.16 3.56
N VAL A 346 11.58 25.15 4.34
CA VAL A 346 11.51 25.01 5.79
C VAL A 346 10.77 26.19 6.43
N GLN A 347 11.02 27.43 5.99
CA GLN A 347 10.29 28.63 6.48
C GLN A 347 8.78 28.53 6.20
N ARG A 348 8.37 28.08 5.00
CA ARG A 348 6.96 27.91 4.64
C ARG A 348 6.29 26.86 5.52
N LEU A 349 6.93 25.71 5.70
CA LEU A 349 6.39 24.63 6.52
C LEU A 349 6.37 25.01 8.01
N THR A 350 7.39 25.68 8.51
CA THR A 350 7.43 26.20 9.89
C THR A 350 6.26 27.15 10.15
N LYS A 351 6.00 28.05 9.21
CA LYS A 351 4.82 28.95 9.28
C LYS A 351 3.50 28.18 9.20
N HIS A 352 3.43 27.16 8.34
CA HIS A 352 2.23 26.32 8.18
C HIS A 352 1.87 25.57 9.46
N HIS A 353 2.87 25.06 10.17
CA HIS A 353 2.72 24.33 11.42
C HIS A 353 2.80 25.22 12.69
N GLU A 354 2.92 26.53 12.54
CA GLU A 354 3.10 27.46 13.66
C GLU A 354 4.29 27.12 14.57
N ILE A 355 5.37 26.57 13.99
CA ILE A 355 6.57 26.15 14.70
C ILE A 355 7.49 27.34 14.93
N ASP A 356 8.19 27.36 16.09
CA ASP A 356 9.15 28.40 16.43
C ASP A 356 10.30 28.49 15.38
N PRO A 357 10.53 29.67 14.77
CA PRO A 357 11.60 29.84 13.78
C PRO A 357 13.01 29.51 14.28
N SER A 358 13.26 29.46 15.59
CA SER A 358 14.58 29.14 16.16
C SER A 358 15.09 27.75 15.80
N ILE A 359 14.20 26.82 15.35
CA ILE A 359 14.58 25.47 14.95
C ILE A 359 14.85 25.33 13.44
N LEU A 360 14.71 26.38 12.65
CA LEU A 360 14.88 26.36 11.19
C LEU A 360 16.22 25.72 10.75
N GLU A 361 17.31 26.07 11.42
CA GLU A 361 18.63 25.52 11.10
C GLU A 361 18.72 24.01 11.33
N ILE A 362 18.05 23.52 12.37
CA ILE A 362 18.00 22.08 12.68
C ILE A 362 17.15 21.36 11.63
N LEU A 363 16.00 21.91 11.31
CA LEU A 363 15.11 21.35 10.29
C LEU A 363 15.78 21.29 8.92
N GLN A 364 16.54 22.31 8.55
CA GLN A 364 17.31 22.34 7.30
C GLN A 364 18.36 21.23 7.25
N LYS A 365 19.07 20.95 8.35
CA LYS A 365 20.03 19.84 8.44
C LYS A 365 19.37 18.46 8.34
N HIS A 366 18.10 18.37 8.65
CA HIS A 366 17.31 17.14 8.57
C HIS A 366 16.52 17.01 7.24
N SER A 367 16.60 18.01 6.36
CA SER A 367 16.00 17.94 5.03
C SER A 367 16.90 17.15 4.08
N GLY A 368 16.29 16.31 3.24
CA GLY A 368 16.99 15.49 2.26
C GLY A 368 16.37 15.61 0.86
N GLU A 369 16.96 14.91 -0.11
CA GLU A 369 16.35 14.77 -1.43
C GLU A 369 15.06 13.95 -1.29
N ARG A 370 13.99 14.42 -1.92
CA ARG A 370 12.66 13.78 -1.89
C ARG A 370 12.05 13.67 -3.28
N ALA A 371 12.89 13.44 -4.30
CA ALA A 371 12.41 13.17 -5.65
C ALA A 371 11.53 11.92 -5.65
N ILE A 372 10.51 11.94 -6.51
CA ILE A 372 9.66 10.76 -6.72
C ILE A 372 10.31 9.84 -7.74
N ILE A 373 10.30 8.56 -7.44
CA ILE A 373 10.80 7.51 -8.32
C ILE A 373 9.79 6.34 -8.39
N PRO A 374 9.84 5.55 -9.47
CA PRO A 374 9.07 4.30 -9.55
C PRO A 374 9.41 3.36 -8.39
N ILE A 375 8.44 2.54 -8.02
CA ILE A 375 8.64 1.47 -7.03
C ILE A 375 9.45 0.35 -7.69
N ASP A 376 10.59 0.01 -7.11
CA ASP A 376 11.48 -1.06 -7.57
C ASP A 376 11.37 -2.32 -6.70
N ASP A 377 11.88 -3.43 -7.21
CA ASP A 377 11.86 -4.71 -6.52
C ASP A 377 12.62 -4.66 -5.19
N GLN A 378 13.72 -3.91 -5.11
CA GLN A 378 14.49 -3.77 -3.87
C GLN A 378 13.65 -3.17 -2.73
N SER A 379 12.85 -2.15 -3.04
CA SER A 379 11.95 -1.53 -2.06
C SER A 379 10.80 -2.45 -1.67
N LEU A 380 10.29 -3.23 -2.62
CA LEU A 380 9.24 -4.21 -2.32
C LEU A 380 9.76 -5.38 -1.49
N ASP A 381 10.98 -5.82 -1.74
CA ASP A 381 11.61 -6.89 -0.95
C ASP A 381 11.91 -6.40 0.49
N ALA A 382 12.36 -5.15 0.65
CA ALA A 382 12.53 -4.55 1.99
C ALA A 382 11.18 -4.41 2.71
N LEU A 383 10.14 -3.95 2.02
CA LEU A 383 8.79 -3.83 2.59
C LEU A 383 8.20 -5.21 2.95
N GLN A 384 8.46 -6.23 2.12
CA GLN A 384 8.07 -7.62 2.42
C GLN A 384 8.82 -8.15 3.64
N HIS A 385 10.11 -7.82 3.77
CA HIS A 385 10.89 -8.17 4.94
C HIS A 385 10.31 -7.56 6.23
N GLN A 386 9.90 -6.28 6.19
CA GLN A 386 9.19 -5.65 7.31
C GLN A 386 7.89 -6.40 7.66
N ALA A 387 7.08 -6.73 6.66
CA ALA A 387 5.83 -7.46 6.86
C ALA A 387 6.06 -8.83 7.53
N ASN A 388 7.11 -9.54 7.12
CA ASN A 388 7.49 -10.81 7.72
C ASN A 388 7.91 -10.65 9.19
N ILE A 389 8.72 -9.63 9.52
CA ILE A 389 9.11 -9.31 10.90
C ILE A 389 7.87 -9.05 11.77
N PHE A 390 6.95 -8.19 11.32
CA PHE A 390 5.74 -7.89 12.07
C PHE A 390 4.85 -9.13 12.26
N ARG A 391 4.81 -10.02 11.28
CA ARG A 391 4.09 -11.29 11.39
C ARG A 391 4.74 -12.24 12.39
N ASP A 392 6.06 -12.38 12.35
CA ASP A 392 6.81 -13.26 13.23
C ASP A 392 6.73 -12.80 14.71
N LEU A 393 6.63 -11.49 14.93
CA LEU A 393 6.38 -10.89 16.24
C LEU A 393 4.89 -10.88 16.65
N ASN A 394 4.00 -11.45 15.86
CA ASN A 394 2.54 -11.44 16.07
C ASN A 394 1.94 -10.02 16.20
N LEU A 395 2.55 -9.01 15.58
CA LEU A 395 2.07 -7.63 15.56
C LEU A 395 1.05 -7.37 14.44
N ILE A 396 0.98 -8.27 13.45
CA ILE A 396 -0.09 -8.36 12.45
C ILE A 396 -0.65 -9.80 12.44
N PRO A 397 -1.98 -9.99 12.17
CA PRO A 397 -2.64 -11.30 12.32
C PRO A 397 -2.25 -12.27 11.21
N GLU A 398 -2.04 -11.81 9.98
CA GLU A 398 -1.85 -12.63 8.79
C GLU A 398 -0.62 -12.24 7.97
N ARG A 399 -0.21 -13.13 7.06
CA ARG A 399 0.85 -12.83 6.11
C ARG A 399 0.34 -11.88 5.03
N VAL A 400 1.07 -10.80 4.84
CA VAL A 400 0.83 -9.80 3.79
C VAL A 400 1.77 -10.07 2.62
N ASN A 401 1.23 -10.07 1.40
CA ASN A 401 2.02 -9.99 0.18
C ASN A 401 1.99 -8.54 -0.32
N VAL A 402 3.05 -7.80 -0.10
CA VAL A 402 3.10 -6.36 -0.42
C VAL A 402 2.93 -6.05 -1.92
N LYS A 403 3.19 -7.02 -2.80
CA LYS A 403 3.01 -6.87 -4.26
C LYS A 403 1.53 -6.76 -4.66
N ASP A 404 0.61 -7.30 -3.86
CA ASP A 404 -0.83 -7.30 -4.18
C ASP A 404 -1.46 -5.90 -4.16
N GLY A 405 -0.89 -4.96 -3.44
CA GLY A 405 -1.33 -3.56 -3.38
C GLY A 405 -0.40 -2.58 -4.11
N THR A 406 0.40 -3.04 -5.08
CA THR A 406 1.40 -2.21 -5.77
C THR A 406 1.11 -2.09 -7.26
N TYR A 407 1.12 -0.86 -7.77
CA TYR A 407 1.00 -0.58 -9.19
C TYR A 407 2.35 -0.77 -9.88
N SER A 408 2.45 -1.78 -10.74
CA SER A 408 3.65 -2.00 -11.54
C SER A 408 3.61 -1.12 -12.80
N LEU A 409 4.50 -0.15 -12.87
CA LEU A 409 4.71 0.70 -14.05
C LEU A 409 5.25 -0.07 -15.27
N GLN A 410 5.70 -1.31 -15.09
CA GLN A 410 6.19 -2.16 -16.19
C GLN A 410 5.12 -2.55 -17.20
N THR A 411 3.84 -2.34 -16.90
CA THR A 411 2.75 -2.80 -17.77
C THR A 411 2.28 -1.78 -18.81
N LYS A 412 2.51 -0.48 -18.66
CA LYS A 412 2.22 0.51 -19.75
C LYS A 412 2.82 1.89 -19.46
N GLN A 413 3.68 2.31 -20.37
CA GLN A 413 4.21 3.65 -20.62
C GLN A 413 5.35 4.15 -19.73
N ASN A 414 6.42 4.62 -20.41
CA ASN A 414 7.56 5.34 -19.86
C ASN A 414 7.10 6.58 -19.05
N TRP A 415 6.93 6.42 -17.76
CA TRP A 415 6.80 7.54 -16.84
C TRP A 415 8.22 8.02 -16.53
N THR A 416 8.67 9.03 -17.25
CA THR A 416 9.77 9.89 -16.82
C THR A 416 9.13 11.07 -16.11
N TYR A 417 9.38 11.20 -14.80
CA TYR A 417 9.00 12.37 -14.02
C TYR A 417 9.92 13.55 -14.30
#